data_16d888767204a1ad3aca22f0e8ebc969
#
_entry.id   16d888767204a1ad3aca22f0e8ebc969
#
_cell.length_a   1.000
_cell.length_b   1.000
_cell.length_c   1.000
_cell.angle_alpha   90.00
_cell.angle_beta   90.00
_cell.angle_gamma   90.00
#
_symmetry.space_group_name_H-M   'P 1'
#
loop_
_entity.id
_entity.type
_entity.pdbx_description
1 polymer ?
#
loop_
_entity_poly.entity_id
_entity_poly.type
_entity_poly.pdbx_seq_one_letter_code
_entity_poly.pdbx_strand_id
1 'polypeptide(L)'
;MELGTAIKLIRTSSGMKQREVATKLGVTSNYVSLVESGNREPSVSLLKKLATVFGVPVGIFFLWEGPNLTSPKKNIGQLRDLLAQLEAMYVFAKRPKARRRSIA
;
A
#
# COMPACT_ATOMS: atom_id res chain seq x y z
N MET A 1 -13.51 3.80 4.80
CA MET A 1 -12.37 3.78 5.72
C MET A 1 -11.24 4.58 5.13
N GLU A 2 -10.58 5.32 5.95
CA GLU A 2 -9.55 6.22 5.46
C GLU A 2 -8.22 5.53 5.27
N LEU A 3 -7.43 6.10 4.39
CA LEU A 3 -6.12 5.55 4.06
C LEU A 3 -5.23 5.45 5.30
N GLY A 4 -5.26 6.46 6.15
CA GLY A 4 -4.47 6.42 7.37
C GLY A 4 -4.81 5.24 8.25
N THR A 5 -6.09 4.90 8.33
CA THR A 5 -6.55 3.75 9.10
C THR A 5 -6.02 2.46 8.49
N ALA A 6 -6.00 2.40 7.16
CA ALA A 6 -5.47 1.22 6.48
C ALA A 6 -3.99 1.05 6.78
N ILE A 7 -3.24 2.14 6.73
CA ILE A 7 -1.82 2.10 7.03
C ILE A 7 -1.59 1.61 8.46
N LYS A 8 -2.37 2.12 9.39
CA LYS A 8 -2.26 1.72 10.77
C LYS A 8 -2.58 0.24 10.96
N LEU A 9 -3.63 -0.24 10.29
CA LEU A 9 -4.02 -1.64 10.38
C LEU A 9 -2.92 -2.55 9.86
N ILE A 10 -2.36 -2.21 8.70
CA ILE A 10 -1.31 -3.03 8.12
C ILE A 10 -0.08 -3.00 9.01
N ARG A 11 0.25 -1.83 9.53
CA ARG A 11 1.41 -1.71 10.41
C ARG A 11 1.26 -2.56 11.66
N THR A 12 0.12 -2.44 12.34
CA THR A 12 -0.08 -3.21 13.56
C THR A 12 -0.17 -4.70 13.28
N SER A 13 -0.78 -5.06 12.17
CA SER A 13 -0.85 -6.47 11.78
C SER A 13 0.54 -7.03 11.48
N SER A 14 1.45 -6.19 11.06
CA SER A 14 2.82 -6.60 10.78
C SER A 14 3.68 -6.61 12.04
N GLY A 15 3.12 -6.21 13.17
CA GLY A 15 3.85 -6.17 14.42
C GLY A 15 4.85 -5.04 14.51
N MET A 16 4.68 -4.01 13.71
CA MET A 16 5.63 -2.90 13.67
C MET A 16 5.13 -1.72 14.48
N LYS A 17 6.07 -1.02 15.09
CA LYS A 17 5.77 0.21 15.80
C LYS A 17 5.92 1.39 14.86
N GLN A 18 5.26 2.50 15.20
CA GLN A 18 5.36 3.71 14.38
C GLN A 18 6.81 4.13 14.20
N ARG A 19 7.60 3.99 15.24
CA ARG A 19 9.01 4.36 15.19
C ARG A 19 9.77 3.51 14.18
N GLU A 20 9.48 2.23 14.13
CA GLU A 20 10.15 1.34 13.20
C GLU A 20 9.85 1.72 11.76
N VAL A 21 8.58 1.97 11.49
CA VAL A 21 8.17 2.37 10.14
C VAL A 21 8.81 3.69 9.78
N ALA A 22 8.80 4.63 10.72
CA ALA A 22 9.38 5.94 10.48
C ALA A 22 10.86 5.83 10.11
N THR A 23 11.59 5.01 10.83
CA THR A 23 13.01 4.80 10.55
C THR A 23 13.21 4.24 9.16
N LYS A 24 12.42 3.25 8.79
CA LYS A 24 12.54 2.64 7.47
C LYS A 24 12.16 3.59 6.34
N LEU A 25 11.26 4.53 6.63
CA LEU A 25 10.84 5.50 5.63
C LEU A 25 11.74 6.74 5.59
N GLY A 26 12.55 6.92 6.60
CA GLY A 26 13.38 8.12 6.70
C GLY A 26 12.58 9.35 7.12
N VAL A 27 11.55 9.16 7.93
CA VAL A 27 10.73 10.25 8.44
C VAL A 27 10.62 10.13 9.95
N THR A 28 9.95 11.09 10.58
CA THR A 28 9.77 11.06 12.03
C THR A 28 8.57 10.19 12.39
N SER A 29 8.58 9.65 13.60
CA SER A 29 7.43 8.89 14.06
C SER A 29 6.21 9.79 14.22
N ASN A 30 6.42 11.06 14.51
CA ASN A 30 5.32 12.02 14.56
C ASN A 30 4.65 12.14 13.20
N TYR A 31 5.43 12.14 12.13
CA TYR A 31 4.88 12.20 10.80
C TYR A 31 4.03 10.97 10.50
N VAL A 32 4.53 9.80 10.88
CA VAL A 32 3.76 8.57 10.70
C VAL A 32 2.44 8.64 11.45
N SER A 33 2.50 9.17 12.68
CA SER A 33 1.30 9.32 13.48
C SER A 33 0.28 10.25 12.81
N LEU A 34 0.76 11.34 12.22
CA LEU A 34 -0.12 12.27 11.54
C LEU A 34 -0.77 11.64 10.30
N VAL A 35 -0.01 10.84 9.58
CA VAL A 35 -0.54 10.16 8.41
C VAL A 35 -1.61 9.14 8.84
N GLU A 36 -1.33 8.39 9.89
CA GLU A 36 -2.27 7.38 10.36
C GLU A 36 -3.56 7.98 10.89
N SER A 37 -3.46 9.16 11.48
CA SER A 37 -4.65 9.82 12.03
C SER A 37 -5.44 10.58 10.96
N GLY A 38 -4.91 10.67 9.74
CA GLY A 38 -5.58 11.40 8.68
C GLY A 38 -5.30 12.88 8.67
N ASN A 39 -4.41 13.34 9.54
CA ASN A 39 -4.06 14.75 9.60
C ASN A 39 -2.98 15.15 8.61
N ARG A 40 -2.41 14.18 7.93
CA ARG A 40 -1.42 14.41 6.92
C ARG A 40 -1.65 13.44 5.80
N GLU A 41 -1.67 13.94 4.58
CA GLU A 41 -1.91 13.10 3.43
C GLU A 41 -0.58 12.59 2.87
N PRO A 42 -0.42 11.27 2.73
CA PRO A 42 0.84 10.75 2.19
C PRO A 42 0.90 10.93 0.69
N SER A 43 2.11 11.20 0.19
CA SER A 43 2.33 11.28 -1.24
C SER A 43 2.34 9.88 -1.83
N VAL A 44 2.18 9.81 -3.15
CA VAL A 44 2.28 8.52 -3.84
C VAL A 44 3.64 7.91 -3.60
N SER A 45 4.67 8.73 -3.60
CA SER A 45 6.03 8.27 -3.33
C SER A 45 6.13 7.60 -1.97
N LEU A 46 5.52 8.21 -0.97
CA LEU A 46 5.53 7.64 0.38
C LEU A 46 4.76 6.34 0.43
N LEU A 47 3.64 6.28 -0.27
CA LEU A 47 2.85 5.05 -0.31
C LEU A 47 3.64 3.91 -0.92
N LYS A 48 4.43 4.18 -1.93
CA LYS A 48 5.27 3.15 -2.54
C LYS A 48 6.29 2.64 -1.54
N LYS A 49 6.88 3.53 -0.77
CA LYS A 49 7.83 3.13 0.26
C LYS A 49 7.14 2.31 1.35
N LEU A 50 5.96 2.73 1.75
CA LEU A 50 5.19 1.99 2.74
C LEU A 50 4.87 0.59 2.25
N ALA A 51 4.49 0.47 0.99
CA ALA A 51 4.20 -0.82 0.41
C ALA A 51 5.41 -1.74 0.49
N THR A 52 6.57 -1.20 0.20
CA THR A 52 7.81 -1.97 0.28
C THR A 52 8.10 -2.40 1.70
N VAL A 53 7.95 -1.48 2.65
CA VAL A 53 8.20 -1.76 4.06
C VAL A 53 7.26 -2.86 4.57
N PHE A 54 6.01 -2.79 4.17
CA PHE A 54 5.01 -3.78 4.63
C PHE A 54 4.98 -5.04 3.78
N GLY A 55 5.64 -5.04 2.64
CA GLY A 55 5.62 -6.20 1.77
C GLY A 55 4.28 -6.41 1.08
N VAL A 56 3.57 -5.34 0.77
CA VAL A 56 2.28 -5.44 0.09
C VAL A 56 2.32 -4.63 -1.21
N PRO A 57 1.43 -4.94 -2.15
CA PRO A 57 1.35 -4.15 -3.38
C PRO A 57 0.86 -2.73 -3.07
N VAL A 58 1.46 -1.75 -3.72
CA VAL A 58 1.07 -0.36 -3.49
C VAL A 58 -0.39 -0.11 -3.83
N GLY A 59 -0.93 -0.86 -4.78
CA GLY A 59 -2.32 -0.71 -5.17
C GLY A 59 -3.32 -0.96 -4.06
N ILE A 60 -2.90 -1.68 -3.01
CA ILE A 60 -3.81 -1.97 -1.92
C ILE A 60 -4.24 -0.69 -1.21
N PHE A 61 -3.37 0.30 -1.18
CA PHE A 61 -3.71 1.58 -0.56
C PHE A 61 -4.75 2.34 -1.37
N PHE A 62 -4.68 2.21 -2.69
CA PHE A 62 -5.65 2.86 -3.56
C PHE A 62 -7.00 2.19 -3.46
N LEU A 63 -7.01 0.87 -3.34
CA LEU A 63 -8.25 0.14 -3.17
C LEU A 63 -8.95 0.51 -1.87
N TRP A 64 -8.15 0.82 -0.86
CA TRP A 64 -8.72 1.19 0.43
C TRP A 64 -9.50 2.47 0.36
N GLU A 65 -9.11 3.36 -0.53
CA GLU A 65 -9.82 4.60 -0.72
C GLU A 65 -11.03 4.47 -1.64
N GLY A 66 -11.16 3.29 -2.24
CA GLY A 66 -12.25 3.03 -3.16
C GLY A 66 -13.62 3.41 -2.64
N PRO A 67 -13.95 3.07 -1.39
CA PRO A 67 -15.28 3.40 -0.84
C PRO A 67 -15.58 4.89 -0.80
N ASN A 68 -14.56 5.71 -0.81
CA ASN A 68 -14.73 7.16 -0.77
C ASN A 68 -14.93 7.78 -2.12
N LEU A 69 -14.81 6.98 -3.15
CA LEU A 69 -15.00 7.47 -4.50
C LEU A 69 -16.49 7.53 -4.79
N THR A 70 -16.93 8.73 -5.08
CA THR A 70 -18.37 8.94 -5.24
C THR A 70 -18.81 8.96 -6.69
N SER A 71 -17.87 9.07 -7.60
CA SER A 71 -18.18 9.14 -9.02
C SER A 71 -17.89 7.82 -9.70
N PRO A 72 -18.90 7.01 -9.96
CA PRO A 72 -18.68 5.67 -10.52
C PRO A 72 -17.92 5.65 -11.82
N LYS A 73 -18.20 6.59 -12.69
CA LYS A 73 -17.55 6.63 -13.99
C LYS A 73 -16.06 6.85 -13.88
N LYS A 74 -15.70 7.81 -13.07
CA LYS A 74 -14.30 8.11 -12.83
C LYS A 74 -13.59 6.96 -12.18
N ASN A 75 -14.30 6.34 -11.25
CA ASN A 75 -13.69 5.33 -10.42
C ASN A 75 -13.48 4.01 -11.13
N ILE A 76 -14.32 3.72 -12.11
CA ILE A 76 -14.20 2.47 -12.85
C ILE A 76 -12.88 2.39 -13.59
N GLY A 77 -12.51 3.47 -14.29
CA GLY A 77 -11.24 3.47 -15.00
C GLY A 77 -10.08 3.35 -14.05
N GLN A 78 -10.15 4.10 -12.96
CA GLN A 78 -9.11 4.08 -11.95
C GLN A 78 -8.99 2.70 -11.32
N LEU A 79 -10.13 2.11 -11.00
CA LEU A 79 -10.15 0.80 -10.39
C LEU A 79 -9.56 -0.25 -11.32
N ARG A 80 -9.88 -0.15 -12.61
CA ARG A 80 -9.35 -1.07 -13.59
C ARG A 80 -7.84 -0.97 -13.66
N ASP A 81 -7.31 0.25 -13.64
CA ASP A 81 -5.86 0.44 -13.66
C ASP A 81 -5.21 -0.15 -12.43
N LEU A 82 -5.83 0.03 -11.28
CA LEU A 82 -5.30 -0.50 -10.03
C LEU A 82 -5.29 -2.02 -10.05
N LEU A 83 -6.36 -2.60 -10.55
CA LEU A 83 -6.44 -4.06 -10.64
C LEU A 83 -5.38 -4.60 -11.58
N ALA A 84 -5.15 -3.90 -12.69
CA ALA A 84 -4.12 -4.31 -13.63
C ALA A 84 -2.74 -4.26 -12.96
N GLN A 85 -2.49 -3.22 -12.17
CA GLN A 85 -1.25 -3.12 -11.43
C GLN A 85 -1.08 -4.25 -10.42
N LEU A 86 -2.14 -4.55 -9.71
CA LEU A 86 -2.09 -5.62 -8.73
C LEU A 86 -1.81 -6.96 -9.40
N GLU A 87 -2.47 -7.20 -10.51
CA GLU A 87 -2.26 -8.44 -11.25
C GLU A 87 -0.84 -8.54 -11.76
N ALA A 88 -0.32 -7.44 -12.28
CA ALA A 88 1.04 -7.43 -12.78
C ALA A 88 2.04 -7.74 -11.68
N MET A 89 1.83 -7.14 -10.53
CA MET A 89 2.72 -7.36 -9.39
C MET A 89 2.63 -8.80 -8.89
N TYR A 90 1.43 -9.32 -8.86
CA TYR A 90 1.20 -10.69 -8.41
C TYR A 90 1.88 -11.69 -9.36
N VAL A 91 1.67 -11.50 -10.65
CA VAL A 91 2.27 -12.38 -11.65
C VAL A 91 3.79 -12.29 -11.59
N PHE A 92 4.29 -11.08 -11.48
CA PHE A 92 5.73 -10.86 -11.41
C PHE A 92 6.33 -11.53 -10.17
N ALA A 93 5.67 -11.40 -9.05
CA ALA A 93 6.16 -11.98 -7.81
C ALA A 93 6.14 -13.51 -7.85
N LYS A 94 5.13 -14.08 -8.49
CA LYS A 94 5.02 -15.54 -8.56
C LYS A 94 5.88 -16.16 -9.64
N ARG A 95 6.05 -15.46 -10.72
CA ARG A 95 6.71 -16.00 -11.88
C ARG A 95 8.12 -16.54 -11.61
N PRO A 96 8.99 -15.81 -10.94
CA PRO A 96 10.33 -16.34 -10.69
C PRO A 96 10.31 -17.63 -9.91
N LYS A 97 9.42 -17.71 -8.95
CA LYS A 97 9.26 -18.91 -8.15
C LYS A 97 8.83 -20.08 -9.01
N ALA A 98 7.82 -19.86 -9.82
CA ALA A 98 7.29 -20.90 -10.67
C ALA A 98 8.34 -21.36 -11.65
N ARG A 99 9.09 -20.44 -12.22
CA ARG A 99 10.13 -20.78 -13.17
C ARG A 99 11.22 -21.58 -12.55
N ARG A 100 11.63 -21.21 -11.36
CA ARG A 100 12.68 -21.96 -10.68
C ARG A 100 12.24 -23.38 -10.41
N ARG A 101 11.02 -23.55 -10.02
CA ARG A 101 10.51 -24.88 -9.77
C ARG A 101 10.43 -25.71 -11.02
N SER A 102 10.03 -25.09 -12.12
CA SER A 102 9.96 -25.87 -13.35
C SER A 102 11.32 -26.28 -13.85
N ILE A 103 12.33 -25.49 -13.56
CA ILE A 103 13.67 -25.86 -13.93
C ILE A 103 14.17 -26.99 -13.07
N ALA A 104 13.85 -26.90 -11.83
CA ALA A 104 14.26 -27.92 -10.90
C ALA A 104 13.52 -29.21 -11.13
#